data_68225c4a4660d94b57128cbf8592ba38
#
_entry.id   68225c4a4660d94b57128cbf8592ba38
#
_cell.length_a   1.000
_cell.length_b   1.000
_cell.length_c   1.000
_cell.angle_alpha   90.00
_cell.angle_beta   90.00
_cell.angle_gamma   90.00
#
_symmetry.space_group_name_H-M   'P 1'
#
loop_
_entity.id
_entity.type
_entity.pdbx_description
1 polymer ?
#
loop_
_entity_poly.entity_id
_entity_poly.type
_entity_poly.pdbx_seq_one_letter_code
_entity_poly.pdbx_strand_id
1 'polypeptide(L)'
;MIEGRHITDPIALLDALAARLNAAGARIERLGFTVRIIHPQLLAWGCYWSRREGSRMFEGRHGTQNSDAYIGSPVQFVYEHGQPFRRSLKALDEQRDPALLHELRADGMTDYFALPLLFGSGEVNFMTIATAAPEGFSDDDLDRFAALANLLAPLIETIHARRMTLGLLDAFVGPRIGARIMQGQVKRGDGDRIEAAFWYSDLRGFTALSESLPAADLLQLLNDYFENCADAAAARGGEILQFIGDAILIVFEIKRPEDEATVCDAALDAAIVAFASIAVVNHRRRHADLPEIEFGLGLHLGTVTHANVGAPNRLAFNVVGPAVNKTARLQSMTKEAGVPLLLSKEFASHIQRPLRSIGHFDLRGVSGPQEMFTPEKEL
;
A
#
# COMPACT_ATOMS: atom_id res chain seq x y z
N MET A 1 -21.60 21.30 -14.36
CA MET A 1 -20.86 20.19 -15.00
C MET A 1 -19.54 20.61 -15.66
N ILE A 2 -19.46 21.70 -16.39
CA ILE A 2 -18.19 22.14 -17.03
C ILE A 2 -17.11 22.42 -16.01
N GLU A 3 -17.41 23.04 -14.88
CA GLU A 3 -16.46 23.30 -13.79
C GLU A 3 -16.00 22.04 -13.05
N GLY A 4 -16.81 20.99 -12.99
CA GLY A 4 -16.43 19.71 -12.33
C GLY A 4 -15.38 18.90 -13.10
N ARG A 5 -15.18 19.15 -14.40
CA ARG A 5 -14.19 18.41 -15.21
C ARG A 5 -12.73 18.68 -14.81
N HIS A 6 -12.48 19.75 -14.06
CA HIS A 6 -11.14 20.09 -13.55
C HIS A 6 -10.91 19.64 -12.12
N ILE A 7 -11.95 19.08 -11.45
CA ILE A 7 -11.81 18.58 -10.08
C ILE A 7 -11.33 17.14 -10.14
N THR A 8 -10.06 16.94 -9.80
CA THR A 8 -9.43 15.62 -9.74
C THR A 8 -9.44 15.04 -8.32
N ASP A 9 -9.73 15.88 -7.33
CA ASP A 9 -9.87 15.49 -5.93
C ASP A 9 -11.32 15.04 -5.66
N PRO A 10 -11.54 13.77 -5.25
CA PRO A 10 -12.87 13.24 -4.97
C PRO A 10 -13.57 13.92 -3.79
N ILE A 11 -12.83 14.41 -2.79
CA ILE A 11 -13.38 15.17 -1.66
C ILE A 11 -13.95 16.51 -2.16
N ALA A 12 -13.16 17.28 -2.90
CA ALA A 12 -13.59 18.56 -3.45
C ALA A 12 -14.78 18.40 -4.41
N LEU A 13 -14.82 17.30 -5.18
CA LEU A 13 -15.95 16.96 -6.03
C LEU A 13 -17.23 16.78 -5.22
N LEU A 14 -17.15 16.00 -4.14
CA LEU A 14 -18.30 15.66 -3.31
C LEU A 14 -18.83 16.88 -2.55
N ASP A 15 -17.93 17.72 -2.00
CA ASP A 15 -18.30 18.99 -1.35
C ASP A 15 -19.03 19.93 -2.30
N ALA A 16 -18.47 20.14 -3.51
CA ALA A 16 -19.09 20.98 -4.52
C ALA A 16 -20.46 20.44 -4.97
N LEU A 17 -20.58 19.13 -5.09
CA LEU A 17 -21.82 18.46 -5.46
C LEU A 17 -22.88 18.63 -4.36
N ALA A 18 -22.57 18.34 -3.11
CA ALA A 18 -23.47 18.47 -1.97
C ALA A 18 -23.97 19.92 -1.81
N ALA A 19 -23.04 20.89 -1.92
CA ALA A 19 -23.38 22.31 -1.84
C ALA A 19 -24.37 22.72 -2.95
N ARG A 20 -24.13 22.31 -4.20
CA ARG A 20 -24.99 22.65 -5.35
C ARG A 20 -26.36 21.96 -5.29
N LEU A 21 -26.40 20.71 -4.87
CA LEU A 21 -27.67 19.98 -4.73
C LEU A 21 -28.53 20.61 -3.63
N ASN A 22 -27.94 20.97 -2.50
CA ASN A 22 -28.68 21.65 -1.44
C ASN A 22 -29.14 23.07 -1.85
N ALA A 23 -28.30 23.82 -2.58
CA ALA A 23 -28.68 25.12 -3.13
C ALA A 23 -29.83 25.01 -4.15
N ALA A 24 -29.94 23.88 -4.86
CA ALA A 24 -31.04 23.55 -5.74
C ALA A 24 -32.28 22.99 -5.03
N GLY A 25 -32.27 22.89 -3.70
CA GLY A 25 -33.42 22.47 -2.89
C GLY A 25 -33.53 20.97 -2.64
N ALA A 26 -32.49 20.18 -2.92
CA ALA A 26 -32.53 18.71 -2.76
C ALA A 26 -32.56 18.21 -1.30
N ARG A 27 -32.30 19.09 -0.31
CA ARG A 27 -32.36 18.81 1.13
C ARG A 27 -31.60 17.53 1.54
N ILE A 28 -30.38 17.41 1.01
CA ILE A 28 -29.51 16.27 1.26
C ILE A 28 -28.78 16.47 2.58
N GLU A 29 -28.78 15.44 3.44
CA GLU A 29 -28.02 15.38 4.69
C GLU A 29 -26.80 14.49 4.56
N ARG A 30 -26.83 13.49 3.67
CA ARG A 30 -25.72 12.59 3.41
C ARG A 30 -25.66 12.24 1.92
N LEU A 31 -24.46 12.23 1.38
CA LEU A 31 -24.15 11.89 0.00
C LEU A 31 -22.85 11.11 -0.03
N GLY A 32 -22.73 10.06 -0.82
CA GLY A 32 -21.49 9.34 -0.99
C GLY A 32 -21.45 8.50 -2.24
N PHE A 33 -20.27 8.08 -2.61
CA PHE A 33 -20.06 7.06 -3.63
C PHE A 33 -18.98 6.08 -3.21
N THR A 34 -19.09 4.86 -3.70
CA THR A 34 -18.10 3.81 -3.49
C THR A 34 -17.80 3.11 -4.79
N VAL A 35 -16.53 2.86 -5.02
CA VAL A 35 -16.00 2.27 -6.24
C VAL A 35 -15.13 1.06 -5.89
N ARG A 36 -15.36 -0.08 -6.51
CA ARG A 36 -14.47 -1.23 -6.43
C ARG A 36 -13.14 -0.91 -7.10
N ILE A 37 -12.06 -1.47 -6.57
CA ILE A 37 -10.72 -1.22 -7.11
C ILE A 37 -9.96 -2.53 -7.24
N ILE A 38 -9.15 -2.65 -8.28
CA ILE A 38 -8.14 -3.71 -8.39
C ILE A 38 -6.92 -3.23 -7.63
N HIS A 39 -6.72 -3.80 -6.43
CA HIS A 39 -5.61 -3.44 -5.56
C HIS A 39 -5.26 -4.64 -4.65
N PRO A 40 -3.99 -4.91 -4.33
CA PRO A 40 -3.61 -6.06 -3.50
C PRO A 40 -4.25 -6.10 -2.10
N GLN A 41 -4.47 -4.95 -1.49
CA GLN A 41 -4.99 -4.84 -0.12
C GLN A 41 -6.41 -4.29 -0.04
N LEU A 42 -6.88 -3.55 -1.07
CA LEU A 42 -8.14 -2.84 -1.04
C LEU A 42 -9.16 -3.51 -1.97
N LEU A 43 -10.38 -3.67 -1.48
CA LEU A 43 -11.55 -4.10 -2.25
C LEU A 43 -12.24 -2.92 -2.93
N ALA A 44 -12.31 -1.79 -2.22
CA ALA A 44 -13.02 -0.61 -2.65
C ALA A 44 -12.45 0.66 -2.00
N TRP A 45 -12.75 1.80 -2.58
CA TRP A 45 -12.58 3.11 -1.97
C TRP A 45 -13.83 3.94 -2.21
N GLY A 46 -14.01 4.96 -1.41
CA GLY A 46 -15.14 5.85 -1.58
C GLY A 46 -14.99 7.14 -0.81
N CYS A 47 -15.92 8.03 -1.05
CA CYS A 47 -16.05 9.27 -0.32
C CYS A 47 -17.49 9.42 0.14
N TYR A 48 -17.68 10.01 1.32
CA TYR A 48 -18.98 10.45 1.73
C TYR A 48 -18.90 11.82 2.41
N TRP A 49 -19.95 12.55 2.20
CA TRP A 49 -20.22 13.86 2.78
C TRP A 49 -21.42 13.73 3.72
N SER A 50 -21.37 14.39 4.83
CA SER A 50 -22.54 14.67 5.67
C SER A 50 -22.58 16.15 6.03
N ARG A 51 -23.76 16.69 6.24
CA ARG A 51 -23.93 18.08 6.68
C ARG A 51 -23.22 18.36 7.99
N ARG A 52 -23.14 17.36 8.86
CA ARG A 52 -22.53 17.47 10.20
C ARG A 52 -21.02 17.45 10.19
N GLU A 53 -20.40 16.60 9.34
CA GLU A 53 -18.97 16.29 9.45
C GLU A 53 -18.15 16.72 8.21
N GLY A 54 -18.84 17.19 7.14
CA GLY A 54 -18.19 17.44 5.84
C GLY A 54 -17.84 16.16 5.10
N SER A 55 -16.91 16.27 4.17
CA SER A 55 -16.47 15.14 3.33
C SER A 55 -15.29 14.39 3.92
N ARG A 56 -15.32 13.07 3.79
CA ARG A 56 -14.18 12.20 4.09
C ARG A 56 -14.09 11.03 3.12
N MET A 57 -12.88 10.55 2.95
CA MET A 57 -12.58 9.37 2.16
C MET A 57 -12.45 8.15 3.06
N PHE A 58 -12.78 6.97 2.53
CA PHE A 58 -12.56 5.70 3.20
C PHE A 58 -12.02 4.65 2.21
N GLU A 59 -11.40 3.62 2.76
CA GLU A 59 -10.88 2.47 2.03
C GLU A 59 -11.42 1.19 2.68
N GLY A 60 -12.03 0.33 1.86
CA GLY A 60 -12.49 -0.99 2.26
C GLY A 60 -11.45 -2.04 1.91
N ARG A 61 -11.03 -2.83 2.88
CA ARG A 61 -10.07 -3.93 2.67
C ARG A 61 -10.76 -5.18 2.13
N HIS A 62 -9.99 -6.08 1.50
CA HIS A 62 -10.47 -7.43 1.19
C HIS A 62 -10.99 -8.13 2.45
N GLY A 63 -12.08 -8.89 2.30
CA GLY A 63 -12.79 -9.51 3.42
C GLY A 63 -14.02 -8.71 3.90
N THR A 64 -14.09 -7.40 3.63
CA THR A 64 -15.26 -6.57 4.00
C THR A 64 -16.56 -7.11 3.40
N GLN A 65 -16.50 -7.72 2.21
CA GLN A 65 -17.65 -8.35 1.54
C GLN A 65 -18.22 -9.56 2.28
N ASN A 66 -17.52 -10.10 3.25
CA ASN A 66 -17.95 -11.23 4.08
C ASN A 66 -18.44 -10.79 5.46
N SER A 67 -18.48 -9.48 5.73
CA SER A 67 -18.93 -8.94 7.02
C SER A 67 -20.45 -8.88 7.10
N ASP A 68 -20.99 -8.99 8.31
CA ASP A 68 -22.43 -8.81 8.59
C ASP A 68 -22.93 -7.42 8.17
N ALA A 69 -22.05 -6.41 8.12
CA ALA A 69 -22.39 -5.08 7.64
C ALA A 69 -22.61 -5.01 6.12
N TYR A 70 -22.00 -5.92 5.36
CA TYR A 70 -22.15 -5.98 3.90
C TYR A 70 -23.26 -6.94 3.47
N ILE A 71 -23.35 -8.13 4.10
CA ILE A 71 -24.34 -9.15 3.76
C ILE A 71 -25.75 -8.63 4.04
N GLY A 72 -26.63 -8.69 3.03
CA GLY A 72 -27.99 -8.16 3.10
C GLY A 72 -28.08 -6.63 3.02
N SER A 73 -26.96 -5.92 2.85
CA SER A 73 -26.95 -4.45 2.78
C SER A 73 -27.50 -3.92 1.45
N PRO A 74 -27.98 -2.65 1.43
CA PRO A 74 -28.33 -1.96 0.19
C PRO A 74 -27.18 -1.93 -0.83
N VAL A 75 -25.94 -1.94 -0.36
CA VAL A 75 -24.72 -1.95 -1.17
C VAL A 75 -24.59 -3.27 -1.92
N GLN A 76 -24.75 -4.39 -1.22
CA GLN A 76 -24.77 -5.71 -1.86
C GLN A 76 -25.86 -5.77 -2.91
N PHE A 77 -27.08 -5.32 -2.58
CA PHE A 77 -28.20 -5.33 -3.53
C PHE A 77 -27.87 -4.58 -4.83
N VAL A 78 -27.33 -3.37 -4.71
CA VAL A 78 -26.98 -2.57 -5.92
C VAL A 78 -25.87 -3.25 -6.74
N TYR A 79 -24.85 -3.82 -6.07
CA TYR A 79 -23.76 -4.51 -6.78
C TYR A 79 -24.23 -5.77 -7.52
N GLU A 80 -25.11 -6.56 -6.91
CA GLU A 80 -25.56 -7.83 -7.48
C GLU A 80 -26.62 -7.66 -8.56
N HIS A 81 -27.50 -6.67 -8.41
CA HIS A 81 -28.64 -6.51 -9.32
C HIS A 81 -28.51 -5.36 -10.30
N GLY A 82 -27.57 -4.42 -10.07
CA GLY A 82 -27.45 -3.21 -10.90
C GLY A 82 -28.70 -2.29 -10.83
N GLN A 83 -29.53 -2.46 -9.80
CA GLN A 83 -30.80 -1.76 -9.64
C GLN A 83 -30.73 -0.78 -8.48
N PRO A 84 -31.47 0.34 -8.53
CA PRO A 84 -31.60 1.26 -7.42
C PRO A 84 -32.28 0.58 -6.21
N PHE A 85 -31.85 0.94 -5.01
CA PHE A 85 -32.46 0.52 -3.76
C PHE A 85 -32.95 1.77 -3.00
N ARG A 86 -34.22 1.80 -2.65
CA ARG A 86 -34.81 2.86 -1.80
C ARG A 86 -35.42 2.26 -0.54
N ARG A 87 -35.23 2.95 0.59
CA ARG A 87 -35.86 2.58 1.86
C ARG A 87 -36.26 3.81 2.66
N SER A 88 -37.56 3.93 2.95
CA SER A 88 -38.04 4.88 3.95
C SER A 88 -37.59 4.40 5.34
N LEU A 89 -36.94 5.29 6.11
CA LEU A 89 -36.38 4.97 7.42
C LEU A 89 -37.37 5.17 8.56
N LYS A 90 -38.61 5.62 8.27
CA LYS A 90 -39.64 5.87 9.27
C LYS A 90 -40.18 4.59 9.92
N ALA A 91 -40.20 3.51 9.17
CA ALA A 91 -40.72 2.22 9.59
C ALA A 91 -39.75 1.11 9.17
N LEU A 92 -38.72 0.88 9.97
CA LEU A 92 -37.74 -0.21 9.78
C LEU A 92 -38.14 -1.42 10.62
N ASP A 93 -37.91 -2.60 10.04
CA ASP A 93 -38.07 -3.89 10.72
C ASP A 93 -36.71 -4.28 11.33
N GLU A 94 -36.64 -4.47 12.63
CA GLU A 94 -35.41 -4.79 13.36
C GLU A 94 -34.76 -6.12 12.95
N GLN A 95 -35.53 -7.04 12.36
CA GLN A 95 -35.02 -8.35 11.93
C GLN A 95 -34.68 -8.43 10.44
N ARG A 96 -35.20 -7.53 9.62
CA ARG A 96 -35.09 -7.58 8.15
C ARG A 96 -34.26 -6.46 7.56
N ASP A 97 -34.33 -5.28 8.18
CA ASP A 97 -33.60 -4.13 7.66
C ASP A 97 -32.13 -4.12 8.17
N PRO A 98 -31.14 -3.88 7.30
CA PRO A 98 -29.72 -3.85 7.66
C PRO A 98 -29.37 -2.82 8.73
N ALA A 99 -28.36 -3.10 9.54
CA ALA A 99 -27.88 -2.23 10.64
C ALA A 99 -27.62 -0.78 10.17
N LEU A 100 -27.06 -0.58 8.98
CA LEU A 100 -26.82 0.73 8.38
C LEU A 100 -28.08 1.60 8.35
N LEU A 101 -29.25 1.02 8.03
CA LEU A 101 -30.49 1.79 7.93
C LEU A 101 -30.98 2.22 9.32
N HIS A 102 -30.77 1.39 10.32
CA HIS A 102 -31.07 1.73 11.72
C HIS A 102 -30.16 2.83 12.26
N GLU A 103 -28.86 2.79 11.91
CA GLU A 103 -27.90 3.84 12.24
C GLU A 103 -28.31 5.18 11.60
N LEU A 104 -28.65 5.17 10.32
CA LEU A 104 -29.10 6.37 9.61
C LEU A 104 -30.39 6.95 10.22
N ARG A 105 -31.32 6.09 10.63
CA ARG A 105 -32.52 6.53 11.35
C ARG A 105 -32.19 7.16 12.70
N ALA A 106 -31.26 6.57 13.44
CA ALA A 106 -30.82 7.12 14.74
C ALA A 106 -30.12 8.50 14.54
N ASP A 107 -29.45 8.71 13.40
CA ASP A 107 -28.87 10.01 13.00
C ASP A 107 -29.93 11.00 12.48
N GLY A 108 -31.22 10.66 12.53
CA GLY A 108 -32.32 11.54 12.14
C GLY A 108 -32.69 11.52 10.66
N MET A 109 -32.16 10.59 9.87
CA MET A 109 -32.54 10.43 8.47
C MET A 109 -33.93 9.80 8.35
N THR A 110 -34.68 10.23 7.33
CA THR A 110 -36.06 9.78 7.07
C THR A 110 -36.17 8.92 5.82
N ASP A 111 -35.26 9.08 4.87
CA ASP A 111 -35.23 8.33 3.62
C ASP A 111 -33.80 8.10 3.14
N TYR A 112 -33.57 6.93 2.54
CA TYR A 112 -32.29 6.50 1.99
C TYR A 112 -32.47 5.97 0.58
N PHE A 113 -31.55 6.38 -0.29
CA PHE A 113 -31.53 5.96 -1.68
C PHE A 113 -30.10 5.58 -2.09
N ALA A 114 -29.92 4.34 -2.58
CA ALA A 114 -28.70 3.87 -3.21
C ALA A 114 -28.98 3.57 -4.67
N LEU A 115 -28.09 4.02 -5.55
CA LEU A 115 -28.27 3.88 -6.99
C LEU A 115 -26.96 3.49 -7.67
N PRO A 116 -27.04 2.72 -8.77
CA PRO A 116 -25.85 2.29 -9.48
C PRO A 116 -25.15 3.47 -10.17
N LEU A 117 -23.83 3.46 -10.11
CA LEU A 117 -22.92 4.22 -10.95
C LEU A 117 -22.37 3.26 -12.01
N LEU A 118 -22.91 3.29 -13.20
CA LEU A 118 -22.52 2.43 -14.31
C LEU A 118 -21.30 3.05 -15.02
N PHE A 119 -20.16 2.41 -14.95
CA PHE A 119 -18.96 2.83 -15.66
C PHE A 119 -18.99 2.37 -17.12
N GLY A 120 -18.26 3.05 -17.99
CA GLY A 120 -18.11 2.67 -19.39
C GLY A 120 -17.47 1.30 -19.59
N SER A 121 -16.70 0.83 -18.59
CA SER A 121 -16.15 -0.52 -18.54
C SER A 121 -17.20 -1.64 -18.31
N GLY A 122 -18.44 -1.27 -17.97
CA GLY A 122 -19.51 -2.19 -17.59
C GLY A 122 -19.52 -2.52 -16.09
N GLU A 123 -18.60 -1.97 -15.32
CA GLU A 123 -18.57 -2.17 -13.86
C GLU A 123 -19.70 -1.40 -13.18
N VAL A 124 -20.37 -2.09 -12.23
CA VAL A 124 -21.39 -1.49 -11.37
C VAL A 124 -20.73 -1.01 -10.10
N ASN A 125 -20.80 0.28 -9.85
CA ASN A 125 -20.45 0.92 -8.60
C ASN A 125 -21.71 1.58 -8.01
N PHE A 126 -21.65 2.34 -6.93
CA PHE A 126 -22.87 2.91 -6.37
C PHE A 126 -22.66 4.30 -5.77
N MET A 127 -23.74 5.05 -5.76
CA MET A 127 -23.91 6.33 -5.05
C MET A 127 -25.01 6.17 -4.02
N THR A 128 -24.87 6.82 -2.87
CA THR A 128 -25.86 6.82 -1.79
C THR A 128 -26.25 8.23 -1.42
N ILE A 129 -27.54 8.44 -1.14
CA ILE A 129 -28.09 9.72 -0.73
C ILE A 129 -29.06 9.50 0.41
N ALA A 130 -29.04 10.37 1.42
CA ALA A 130 -30.02 10.34 2.49
C ALA A 130 -30.49 11.76 2.84
N THR A 131 -31.73 11.86 3.32
CA THR A 131 -32.37 13.12 3.73
C THR A 131 -33.00 12.98 5.11
N ALA A 132 -33.08 14.11 5.83
CA ALA A 132 -33.86 14.25 7.06
C ALA A 132 -35.20 14.95 6.83
N ALA A 133 -35.57 15.24 5.57
CA ALA A 133 -36.85 15.87 5.24
C ALA A 133 -38.03 14.99 5.70
N PRO A 134 -39.03 15.52 6.44
CA PRO A 134 -40.11 14.71 6.98
C PRO A 134 -40.87 13.89 5.92
N GLU A 135 -41.00 14.37 4.70
CA GLU A 135 -41.66 13.70 3.58
C GLU A 135 -40.77 12.66 2.87
N GLY A 136 -39.44 12.70 3.09
CA GLY A 136 -38.48 11.91 2.34
C GLY A 136 -38.20 12.49 0.96
N PHE A 137 -37.75 11.66 0.03
CA PHE A 137 -37.56 12.03 -1.38
C PHE A 137 -38.85 11.85 -2.19
N SER A 138 -39.15 12.79 -3.06
CA SER A 138 -40.21 12.63 -4.07
C SER A 138 -39.71 11.77 -5.25
N ASP A 139 -40.63 11.26 -6.06
CA ASP A 139 -40.27 10.49 -7.26
C ASP A 139 -39.47 11.37 -8.26
N ASP A 140 -39.77 12.66 -8.34
CA ASP A 140 -39.01 13.63 -9.17
C ASP A 140 -37.56 13.79 -8.62
N ASP A 141 -37.35 13.76 -7.32
CA ASP A 141 -36.00 13.76 -6.74
C ASP A 141 -35.23 12.49 -7.13
N LEU A 142 -35.88 11.32 -7.09
CA LEU A 142 -35.25 10.05 -7.46
C LEU A 142 -34.83 10.03 -8.94
N ASP A 143 -35.68 10.50 -9.83
CA ASP A 143 -35.39 10.60 -11.25
C ASP A 143 -34.21 11.55 -11.52
N ARG A 144 -34.18 12.70 -10.83
CA ARG A 144 -33.07 13.65 -10.92
C ARG A 144 -31.78 13.07 -10.38
N PHE A 145 -31.80 12.30 -9.29
CA PHE A 145 -30.62 11.63 -8.76
C PHE A 145 -30.13 10.51 -9.70
N ALA A 146 -31.02 9.77 -10.33
CA ALA A 146 -30.65 8.78 -11.35
C ALA A 146 -29.99 9.44 -12.57
N ALA A 147 -30.55 10.53 -13.06
CA ALA A 147 -29.94 11.32 -14.14
C ALA A 147 -28.57 11.88 -13.73
N LEU A 148 -28.44 12.37 -12.49
CA LEU A 148 -27.19 12.86 -11.94
C LEU A 148 -26.12 11.75 -11.85
N ALA A 149 -26.49 10.55 -11.38
CA ALA A 149 -25.58 9.41 -11.30
C ALA A 149 -24.98 9.06 -12.67
N ASN A 150 -25.82 9.03 -13.71
CA ASN A 150 -25.38 8.80 -15.09
C ASN A 150 -24.39 9.88 -15.59
N LEU A 151 -24.56 11.13 -15.15
CA LEU A 151 -23.66 12.23 -15.52
C LEU A 151 -22.36 12.22 -14.69
N LEU A 152 -22.39 11.72 -13.48
CA LEU A 152 -21.24 11.63 -12.58
C LEU A 152 -20.38 10.39 -12.84
N ALA A 153 -20.98 9.29 -13.29
CA ALA A 153 -20.28 8.03 -13.50
C ALA A 153 -19.00 8.18 -14.35
N PRO A 154 -18.99 8.82 -15.53
CA PRO A 154 -17.77 9.01 -16.33
C PRO A 154 -16.71 9.87 -15.64
N LEU A 155 -17.13 10.84 -14.82
CA LEU A 155 -16.20 11.69 -14.07
C LEU A 155 -15.52 10.91 -12.94
N ILE A 156 -16.32 10.17 -12.18
CA ILE A 156 -15.82 9.31 -11.10
C ILE A 156 -14.96 8.19 -11.67
N GLU A 157 -15.32 7.61 -12.82
CA GLU A 157 -14.51 6.60 -13.52
C GLU A 157 -13.13 7.14 -13.91
N THR A 158 -13.05 8.39 -14.37
CA THR A 158 -11.76 9.02 -14.69
C THR A 158 -10.87 9.19 -13.46
N ILE A 159 -11.45 9.64 -12.33
CA ILE A 159 -10.75 9.77 -11.06
C ILE A 159 -10.30 8.37 -10.55
N HIS A 160 -11.19 7.38 -10.67
CA HIS A 160 -10.94 6.00 -10.29
C HIS A 160 -9.80 5.39 -11.12
N ALA A 161 -9.82 5.53 -12.45
CA ALA A 161 -8.78 4.99 -13.32
C ALA A 161 -7.40 5.54 -12.97
N ARG A 162 -7.29 6.84 -12.69
CA ARG A 162 -6.04 7.45 -12.23
C ARG A 162 -5.59 6.89 -10.87
N ARG A 163 -6.52 6.76 -9.91
CA ARG A 163 -6.22 6.23 -8.58
C ARG A 163 -5.80 4.77 -8.65
N MET A 164 -6.49 3.96 -9.44
CA MET A 164 -6.15 2.56 -9.69
C MET A 164 -4.77 2.42 -10.32
N THR A 165 -4.45 3.23 -11.35
CA THR A 165 -3.13 3.22 -11.97
C THR A 165 -2.02 3.52 -10.98
N LEU A 166 -2.17 4.57 -10.16
CA LEU A 166 -1.20 4.90 -9.11
C LEU A 166 -1.10 3.78 -8.09
N GLY A 167 -2.21 3.26 -7.58
CA GLY A 167 -2.20 2.19 -6.59
C GLY A 167 -1.55 0.90 -7.10
N LEU A 168 -1.76 0.53 -8.37
CA LEU A 168 -1.08 -0.62 -8.99
C LEU A 168 0.42 -0.35 -9.17
N LEU A 169 0.80 0.83 -9.64
CA LEU A 169 2.21 1.18 -9.74
C LEU A 169 2.90 1.14 -8.38
N ASP A 170 2.29 1.75 -7.36
CA ASP A 170 2.85 1.75 -6.00
C ASP A 170 2.99 0.33 -5.43
N ALA A 171 2.00 -0.53 -5.68
CA ALA A 171 2.02 -1.91 -5.19
C ALA A 171 3.05 -2.81 -5.89
N PHE A 172 3.30 -2.61 -7.20
CA PHE A 172 4.14 -3.51 -8.00
C PHE A 172 5.55 -2.98 -8.26
N VAL A 173 5.74 -1.67 -8.30
CA VAL A 173 7.05 -1.06 -8.57
C VAL A 173 7.51 -0.09 -7.49
N GLY A 174 6.69 0.16 -6.48
CA GLY A 174 6.95 1.11 -5.39
C GLY A 174 6.54 2.54 -5.70
N PRO A 175 6.25 3.36 -4.67
CA PRO A 175 5.66 4.70 -4.83
C PRO A 175 6.59 5.68 -5.55
N ARG A 176 7.90 5.58 -5.33
CA ARG A 176 8.89 6.43 -6.01
C ARG A 176 8.91 6.19 -7.52
N ILE A 177 8.95 4.93 -7.92
CA ILE A 177 8.98 4.53 -9.33
C ILE A 177 7.63 4.84 -9.97
N GLY A 178 6.52 4.53 -9.30
CA GLY A 178 5.17 4.86 -9.75
C GLY A 178 5.00 6.36 -10.05
N ALA A 179 5.46 7.22 -9.14
CA ALA A 179 5.42 8.68 -9.34
C ALA A 179 6.24 9.13 -10.57
N ARG A 180 7.44 8.57 -10.77
CA ARG A 180 8.31 8.89 -11.93
C ARG A 180 7.68 8.46 -13.26
N ILE A 181 7.09 7.27 -13.32
CA ILE A 181 6.36 6.77 -14.48
C ILE A 181 5.21 7.73 -14.83
N MET A 182 4.45 8.16 -13.83
CA MET A 182 3.34 9.10 -14.01
C MET A 182 3.79 10.50 -14.43
N GLN A 183 5.04 10.89 -14.16
CA GLN A 183 5.67 12.13 -14.61
C GLN A 183 6.27 12.02 -16.02
N GLY A 184 6.17 10.84 -16.66
CA GLY A 184 6.66 10.61 -18.01
C GLY A 184 8.12 10.18 -18.11
N GLN A 185 8.76 9.82 -16.99
CA GLN A 185 10.12 9.27 -16.98
C GLN A 185 10.09 7.77 -17.33
N VAL A 186 9.80 7.48 -18.59
CA VAL A 186 9.55 6.11 -19.08
C VAL A 186 10.54 5.65 -20.17
N LYS A 187 11.50 6.48 -20.51
CA LYS A 187 12.45 6.14 -21.57
C LYS A 187 13.54 5.23 -21.04
N ARG A 188 14.00 4.32 -21.91
CA ARG A 188 15.16 3.49 -21.65
C ARG A 188 16.39 4.37 -21.41
N GLY A 189 17.09 4.12 -20.29
CA GLY A 189 18.27 4.90 -19.88
C GLY A 189 17.95 6.12 -19.01
N ASP A 190 16.67 6.50 -18.85
CA ASP A 190 16.30 7.52 -17.85
C ASP A 190 16.69 6.99 -16.47
N GLY A 191 17.47 7.74 -15.71
CA GLY A 191 17.90 7.33 -14.39
C GLY A 191 18.61 8.44 -13.63
N ASP A 192 18.66 8.29 -12.31
CA ASP A 192 19.33 9.21 -11.41
C ASP A 192 20.36 8.48 -10.57
N ARG A 193 21.43 9.20 -10.27
CA ARG A 193 22.40 8.75 -9.28
C ARG A 193 21.86 9.03 -7.90
N ILE A 194 21.84 8.02 -7.06
CA ILE A 194 21.43 8.12 -5.65
C ILE A 194 22.56 7.66 -4.75
N GLU A 195 22.75 8.35 -3.66
CA GLU A 195 23.57 7.95 -2.53
C GLU A 195 22.65 7.45 -1.42
N ALA A 196 22.99 6.28 -0.85
CA ALA A 196 22.09 5.63 0.09
C ALA A 196 22.82 4.63 1.01
N ALA A 197 22.19 4.34 2.14
CA ALA A 197 22.44 3.11 2.86
C ALA A 197 21.62 1.98 2.21
N PHE A 198 22.32 0.92 1.80
CA PHE A 198 21.74 -0.26 1.18
C PHE A 198 21.61 -1.38 2.19
N TRP A 199 20.45 -1.98 2.21
CA TRP A 199 20.13 -3.21 2.92
C TRP A 199 19.91 -4.32 1.91
N TYR A 200 20.63 -5.40 2.03
CA TYR A 200 20.38 -6.64 1.30
C TYR A 200 20.22 -7.76 2.31
N SER A 201 19.09 -8.44 2.31
CA SER A 201 18.88 -9.62 3.16
C SER A 201 18.32 -10.78 2.35
N ASP A 202 18.63 -12.01 2.80
CA ASP A 202 18.33 -13.25 2.07
C ASP A 202 18.07 -14.38 3.07
N LEU A 203 17.11 -15.25 2.76
CA LEU A 203 16.73 -16.35 3.62
C LEU A 203 17.84 -17.41 3.69
N ARG A 204 17.99 -18.02 4.85
CA ARG A 204 18.89 -19.15 5.02
C ARG A 204 18.18 -20.47 4.68
N GLY A 205 18.82 -21.30 3.86
CA GLY A 205 18.30 -22.63 3.52
C GLY A 205 17.07 -22.63 2.61
N PHE A 206 16.75 -21.51 1.94
CA PHE A 206 15.56 -21.38 1.10
C PHE A 206 15.44 -22.44 0.02
N THR A 207 16.56 -22.86 -0.61
CA THR A 207 16.54 -23.94 -1.63
C THR A 207 15.97 -25.23 -1.06
N ALA A 208 16.43 -25.65 0.14
CA ALA A 208 15.91 -26.84 0.79
C ALA A 208 14.45 -26.69 1.23
N LEU A 209 14.06 -25.49 1.71
CA LEU A 209 12.67 -25.18 2.07
C LEU A 209 11.76 -25.25 0.85
N SER A 210 12.21 -24.73 -0.31
CA SER A 210 11.45 -24.73 -1.55
C SER A 210 11.23 -26.13 -2.12
N GLU A 211 12.10 -27.09 -1.82
CA GLU A 211 11.95 -28.48 -2.23
C GLU A 211 11.07 -29.30 -1.26
N SER A 212 10.99 -28.90 0.01
CA SER A 212 10.33 -29.69 1.07
C SER A 212 8.93 -29.18 1.46
N LEU A 213 8.68 -27.86 1.32
CA LEU A 213 7.41 -27.26 1.76
C LEU A 213 6.35 -27.28 0.66
N PRO A 214 5.05 -27.42 1.02
CA PRO A 214 3.95 -27.11 0.14
C PRO A 214 4.03 -25.65 -0.33
N ALA A 215 3.62 -25.38 -1.58
CA ALA A 215 3.72 -24.04 -2.17
C ALA A 215 3.01 -22.94 -1.35
N ALA A 216 1.87 -23.27 -0.72
CA ALA A 216 1.13 -22.31 0.13
C ALA A 216 1.94 -21.93 1.39
N ASP A 217 2.57 -22.90 2.04
CA ASP A 217 3.36 -22.67 3.26
C ASP A 217 4.67 -21.93 2.95
N LEU A 218 5.28 -22.22 1.79
CA LEU A 218 6.45 -21.51 1.30
C LEU A 218 6.12 -20.03 1.00
N LEU A 219 4.99 -19.78 0.32
CA LEU A 219 4.53 -18.40 0.05
C LEU A 219 4.20 -17.65 1.34
N GLN A 220 3.58 -18.31 2.31
CA GLN A 220 3.32 -17.70 3.62
C GLN A 220 4.63 -17.36 4.34
N LEU A 221 5.63 -18.23 4.31
CA LEU A 221 6.95 -17.97 4.89
C LEU A 221 7.62 -16.77 4.23
N LEU A 222 7.60 -16.68 2.91
CA LEU A 222 8.14 -15.54 2.16
C LEU A 222 7.41 -14.24 2.51
N ASN A 223 6.07 -14.28 2.57
CA ASN A 223 5.27 -13.12 2.90
C ASN A 223 5.55 -12.64 4.34
N ASP A 224 5.59 -13.56 5.32
CA ASP A 224 5.93 -13.24 6.71
C ASP A 224 7.32 -12.56 6.79
N TYR A 225 8.30 -13.08 6.06
CA TYR A 225 9.65 -12.53 6.02
C TYR A 225 9.69 -11.13 5.37
N PHE A 226 9.14 -11.01 4.17
CA PHE A 226 9.15 -9.74 3.44
C PHE A 226 8.36 -8.65 4.14
N GLU A 227 7.19 -8.96 4.69
CA GLU A 227 6.35 -7.99 5.42
C GLU A 227 7.10 -7.43 6.63
N ASN A 228 7.71 -8.28 7.46
CA ASN A 228 8.43 -7.81 8.65
C ASN A 228 9.68 -6.98 8.30
N CYS A 229 10.42 -7.34 7.24
CA CYS A 229 11.54 -6.53 6.77
C CYS A 229 11.08 -5.19 6.17
N ALA A 230 10.03 -5.22 5.36
CA ALA A 230 9.45 -4.05 4.73
C ALA A 230 8.90 -3.05 5.74
N ASP A 231 8.13 -3.51 6.72
CA ASP A 231 7.54 -2.68 7.77
C ASP A 231 8.60 -2.04 8.66
N ALA A 232 9.62 -2.81 9.07
CA ALA A 232 10.73 -2.29 9.85
C ALA A 232 11.50 -1.19 9.12
N ALA A 233 11.71 -1.36 7.81
CA ALA A 233 12.40 -0.39 6.97
C ALA A 233 11.53 0.84 6.69
N ALA A 234 10.27 0.65 6.29
CA ALA A 234 9.34 1.74 5.95
C ALA A 234 9.10 2.69 7.13
N ALA A 235 8.98 2.14 8.35
CA ALA A 235 8.84 2.93 9.57
C ALA A 235 10.05 3.87 9.86
N ARG A 236 11.17 3.67 9.14
CA ARG A 236 12.42 4.44 9.28
C ARG A 236 12.89 5.10 7.99
N GLY A 237 11.98 5.24 7.02
CA GLY A 237 12.25 5.91 5.75
C GLY A 237 12.98 5.05 4.71
N GLY A 238 13.04 3.74 4.92
CA GLY A 238 13.52 2.77 3.93
C GLY A 238 12.46 2.49 2.86
N GLU A 239 12.89 2.23 1.64
CA GLU A 239 12.05 1.89 0.51
C GLU A 239 12.54 0.58 -0.13
N ILE A 240 11.60 -0.33 -0.43
CA ILE A 240 11.92 -1.56 -1.15
C ILE A 240 12.23 -1.19 -2.60
N LEU A 241 13.43 -1.55 -3.05
CA LEU A 241 13.80 -1.41 -4.46
C LEU A 241 13.42 -2.64 -5.28
N GLN A 242 13.63 -3.83 -4.72
CA GLN A 242 13.42 -5.07 -5.46
C GLN A 242 13.34 -6.29 -4.55
N PHE A 243 12.49 -7.24 -4.92
CA PHE A 243 12.56 -8.62 -4.48
C PHE A 243 13.36 -9.44 -5.49
N ILE A 244 14.32 -10.23 -5.03
CA ILE A 244 15.24 -11.01 -5.88
C ILE A 244 15.19 -12.48 -5.40
N GLY A 245 14.22 -13.24 -5.89
CA GLY A 245 13.94 -14.57 -5.35
C GLY A 245 13.47 -14.48 -3.91
N ASP A 246 14.25 -15.04 -2.99
CA ASP A 246 14.06 -14.98 -1.54
C ASP A 246 14.81 -13.82 -0.86
N ALA A 247 15.51 -13.00 -1.64
CA ALA A 247 16.19 -11.80 -1.14
C ALA A 247 15.35 -10.54 -1.30
N ILE A 248 15.58 -9.57 -0.43
CA ILE A 248 15.02 -8.23 -0.51
C ILE A 248 16.13 -7.17 -0.49
N LEU A 249 16.05 -6.24 -1.44
CA LEU A 249 16.91 -5.06 -1.52
C LEU A 249 16.11 -3.84 -1.11
N ILE A 250 16.56 -3.17 -0.05
CA ILE A 250 15.96 -1.95 0.48
C ILE A 250 16.99 -0.83 0.44
N VAL A 251 16.51 0.39 0.25
CA VAL A 251 17.35 1.59 0.21
C VAL A 251 16.85 2.64 1.20
N PHE A 252 17.79 3.28 1.88
CA PHE A 252 17.56 4.47 2.70
C PHE A 252 18.30 5.62 2.04
N GLU A 253 17.58 6.45 1.30
CA GLU A 253 18.17 7.50 0.46
C GLU A 253 18.76 8.62 1.31
N ILE A 254 19.96 9.05 0.95
CA ILE A 254 20.65 10.22 1.52
C ILE A 254 20.39 11.38 0.59
N LYS A 255 19.62 12.36 1.05
CA LYS A 255 19.28 13.55 0.26
C LYS A 255 20.32 14.65 0.38
N ARG A 256 21.00 14.70 1.52
CA ARG A 256 22.04 15.69 1.84
C ARG A 256 23.19 14.99 2.56
N PRO A 257 24.44 15.36 2.32
CA PRO A 257 25.60 14.71 2.98
C PRO A 257 25.53 14.73 4.51
N GLU A 258 24.97 15.78 5.11
CA GLU A 258 24.79 15.90 6.57
C GLU A 258 23.82 14.86 7.16
N ASP A 259 23.02 14.20 6.35
CA ASP A 259 22.03 13.21 6.79
C ASP A 259 22.64 11.78 6.86
N GLU A 260 23.87 11.54 6.38
CA GLU A 260 24.49 10.21 6.28
C GLU A 260 24.44 9.42 7.60
N ALA A 261 24.89 10.02 8.70
CA ALA A 261 24.89 9.35 10.00
C ALA A 261 23.48 9.00 10.46
N THR A 262 22.53 9.93 10.30
CA THR A 262 21.12 9.71 10.67
C THR A 262 20.48 8.60 9.85
N VAL A 263 20.76 8.56 8.54
CA VAL A 263 20.23 7.54 7.63
C VAL A 263 20.86 6.17 7.91
N CYS A 264 22.16 6.11 8.19
CA CYS A 264 22.82 4.87 8.57
C CYS A 264 22.28 4.33 9.92
N ASP A 265 22.09 5.19 10.93
CA ASP A 265 21.48 4.81 12.20
C ASP A 265 20.04 4.31 12.02
N ALA A 266 19.24 4.97 11.16
CA ALA A 266 17.88 4.53 10.85
C ALA A 266 17.86 3.15 10.17
N ALA A 267 18.78 2.90 9.22
CA ALA A 267 18.91 1.60 8.56
C ALA A 267 19.33 0.49 9.53
N LEU A 268 20.24 0.78 10.46
CA LEU A 268 20.65 -0.16 11.51
C LEU A 268 19.50 -0.44 12.49
N ASP A 269 18.75 0.58 12.91
CA ASP A 269 17.57 0.41 13.74
C ASP A 269 16.49 -0.43 13.08
N ALA A 270 16.28 -0.21 11.77
CA ALA A 270 15.37 -1.03 10.98
C ALA A 270 15.80 -2.50 10.99
N ALA A 271 17.09 -2.79 10.81
CA ALA A 271 17.62 -4.14 10.84
C ALA A 271 17.38 -4.82 12.20
N ILE A 272 17.67 -4.14 13.31
CA ILE A 272 17.45 -4.66 14.66
C ILE A 272 15.97 -4.98 14.89
N VAL A 273 15.08 -4.08 14.47
CA VAL A 273 13.62 -4.30 14.60
C VAL A 273 13.15 -5.46 13.73
N ALA A 274 13.67 -5.63 12.52
CA ALA A 274 13.31 -6.75 11.66
C ALA A 274 13.69 -8.10 12.30
N PHE A 275 14.90 -8.23 12.88
CA PHE A 275 15.29 -9.43 13.63
C PHE A 275 14.37 -9.69 14.82
N ALA A 276 14.05 -8.67 15.60
CA ALA A 276 13.14 -8.79 16.74
C ALA A 276 11.72 -9.20 16.30
N SER A 277 11.20 -8.62 15.22
CA SER A 277 9.87 -8.96 14.68
C SER A 277 9.82 -10.40 14.17
N ILE A 278 10.85 -10.84 13.45
CA ILE A 278 10.94 -12.23 12.98
C ILE A 278 11.08 -13.21 14.16
N ALA A 279 11.76 -12.85 15.23
CA ALA A 279 11.80 -13.69 16.45
C ALA A 279 10.39 -13.91 17.04
N VAL A 280 9.52 -12.89 17.02
CA VAL A 280 8.11 -13.01 17.42
C VAL A 280 7.33 -13.91 16.46
N VAL A 281 7.55 -13.77 15.15
CA VAL A 281 6.96 -14.64 14.14
C VAL A 281 7.40 -16.08 14.36
N ASN A 282 8.69 -16.31 14.57
CA ASN A 282 9.27 -17.65 14.81
C ASN A 282 8.71 -18.30 16.06
N HIS A 283 8.42 -17.54 17.12
CA HIS A 283 7.75 -18.08 18.30
C HIS A 283 6.38 -18.69 17.93
N ARG A 284 5.57 -18.00 17.11
CA ARG A 284 4.28 -18.53 16.62
C ARG A 284 4.45 -19.73 15.70
N ARG A 285 5.44 -19.68 14.79
CA ARG A 285 5.73 -20.76 13.83
C ARG A 285 6.14 -22.05 14.53
N ARG A 286 6.98 -21.97 15.58
CA ARG A 286 7.34 -23.14 16.43
C ARG A 286 6.11 -23.80 17.06
N HIS A 287 5.16 -23.01 17.57
CA HIS A 287 3.91 -23.54 18.15
C HIS A 287 2.98 -24.18 17.12
N ALA A 288 3.15 -23.87 15.84
CA ALA A 288 2.40 -24.45 14.73
C ALA A 288 3.17 -25.57 13.98
N ASP A 289 4.30 -26.04 14.51
CA ASP A 289 5.20 -27.00 13.86
C ASP A 289 5.64 -26.59 12.44
N LEU A 290 5.79 -25.27 12.21
CA LEU A 290 6.27 -24.69 10.96
C LEU A 290 7.75 -24.32 11.04
N PRO A 291 8.50 -24.39 9.93
CA PRO A 291 9.90 -23.98 9.87
C PRO A 291 10.10 -22.53 10.31
N GLU A 292 11.16 -22.28 11.08
CA GLU A 292 11.55 -20.92 11.46
C GLU A 292 12.12 -20.15 10.28
N ILE A 293 11.98 -18.83 10.33
CA ILE A 293 12.54 -17.90 9.37
C ILE A 293 13.92 -17.48 9.85
N GLU A 294 14.95 -17.87 9.13
CA GLU A 294 16.32 -17.42 9.36
C GLU A 294 16.82 -16.64 8.15
N PHE A 295 17.49 -15.53 8.36
CA PHE A 295 18.05 -14.72 7.29
C PHE A 295 19.39 -14.09 7.68
N GLY A 296 20.17 -13.75 6.65
CA GLY A 296 21.37 -12.93 6.79
C GLY A 296 21.14 -11.55 6.22
N LEU A 297 21.78 -10.52 6.80
CA LEU A 297 21.60 -9.13 6.38
C LEU A 297 22.93 -8.41 6.25
N GLY A 298 23.13 -7.70 5.14
CA GLY A 298 24.25 -6.79 4.91
C GLY A 298 23.80 -5.34 4.80
N LEU A 299 24.49 -4.41 5.48
CA LEU A 299 24.31 -2.98 5.35
C LEU A 299 25.59 -2.32 4.78
N HIS A 300 25.41 -1.52 3.73
CA HIS A 300 26.51 -0.83 3.06
C HIS A 300 26.08 0.59 2.65
N LEU A 301 27.00 1.55 2.80
CA LEU A 301 26.84 2.91 2.31
C LEU A 301 27.51 3.05 0.95
N GLY A 302 26.81 3.58 -0.05
CA GLY A 302 27.38 3.76 -1.38
C GLY A 302 26.46 4.46 -2.36
N THR A 303 26.90 4.47 -3.62
CA THR A 303 26.19 5.14 -4.71
C THR A 303 25.80 4.15 -5.79
N VAL A 304 24.61 4.35 -6.36
CA VAL A 304 24.10 3.58 -7.51
C VAL A 304 23.43 4.50 -8.52
N THR A 305 23.21 3.98 -9.71
CA THR A 305 22.31 4.58 -10.70
C THR A 305 21.00 3.79 -10.70
N HIS A 306 19.92 4.47 -10.43
CA HIS A 306 18.57 3.92 -10.47
C HIS A 306 17.94 4.29 -11.82
N ALA A 307 17.76 3.34 -12.72
CA ALA A 307 17.45 3.61 -14.13
C ALA A 307 16.50 2.61 -14.77
N ASN A 308 15.83 3.06 -15.83
CA ASN A 308 15.05 2.20 -16.72
C ASN A 308 15.98 1.35 -17.60
N VAL A 309 16.04 0.05 -17.33
CA VAL A 309 16.88 -0.92 -18.04
C VAL A 309 15.99 -2.01 -18.64
N GLY A 310 16.32 -2.49 -19.82
CA GLY A 310 15.62 -3.61 -20.43
C GLY A 310 15.53 -3.56 -21.95
N ALA A 311 14.60 -4.33 -22.50
CA ALA A 311 14.28 -4.39 -23.91
C ALA A 311 13.27 -3.30 -24.30
N PRO A 312 13.13 -2.95 -25.60
CA PRO A 312 12.19 -1.91 -26.04
C PRO A 312 10.73 -2.14 -25.63
N ASN A 313 10.31 -3.40 -25.50
CA ASN A 313 8.96 -3.80 -25.15
C ASN A 313 8.80 -4.23 -23.68
N ARG A 314 9.90 -4.25 -22.89
CA ARG A 314 9.87 -4.61 -21.47
C ARG A 314 10.99 -3.90 -20.72
N LEU A 315 10.63 -2.86 -20.00
CA LEU A 315 11.52 -2.15 -19.10
C LEU A 315 11.32 -2.63 -17.66
N ALA A 316 12.41 -2.66 -16.92
CA ALA A 316 12.39 -2.78 -15.46
C ALA A 316 13.13 -1.57 -14.91
N PHE A 317 12.58 -0.99 -13.86
CA PHE A 317 13.31 -0.02 -13.07
C PHE A 317 14.31 -0.80 -12.20
N ASN A 318 15.57 -0.58 -12.43
CA ASN A 318 16.63 -1.38 -11.81
C ASN A 318 17.73 -0.50 -11.23
N VAL A 319 18.44 -1.06 -10.27
CA VAL A 319 19.57 -0.40 -9.60
C VAL A 319 20.86 -0.98 -10.13
N VAL A 320 21.68 -0.14 -10.73
CA VAL A 320 22.95 -0.52 -11.32
C VAL A 320 24.09 0.19 -10.61
N GLY A 321 25.01 -0.58 -10.05
CA GLY A 321 26.19 -0.01 -9.39
C GLY A 321 26.93 -0.99 -8.50
N PRO A 322 28.17 -0.67 -8.15
CA PRO A 322 29.00 -1.54 -7.32
C PRO A 322 28.46 -1.72 -5.90
N ALA A 323 27.73 -0.73 -5.36
CA ALA A 323 27.23 -0.77 -3.99
C ALA A 323 26.25 -1.93 -3.77
N VAL A 324 25.30 -2.20 -4.69
CA VAL A 324 24.36 -3.33 -4.56
C VAL A 324 25.12 -4.65 -4.53
N ASN A 325 26.06 -4.83 -5.46
CA ASN A 325 26.88 -6.05 -5.50
C ASN A 325 27.73 -6.23 -4.23
N LYS A 326 28.26 -5.13 -3.68
CA LYS A 326 29.04 -5.16 -2.43
C LYS A 326 28.13 -5.51 -1.25
N THR A 327 26.92 -4.95 -1.19
CA THR A 327 25.95 -5.27 -0.13
C THR A 327 25.51 -6.73 -0.17
N ALA A 328 25.21 -7.27 -1.35
CA ALA A 328 24.84 -8.68 -1.51
C ALA A 328 25.97 -9.64 -1.10
N ARG A 329 27.23 -9.28 -1.42
CA ARG A 329 28.39 -10.08 -0.97
C ARG A 329 28.64 -9.99 0.52
N LEU A 330 28.44 -8.81 1.11
CA LEU A 330 28.50 -8.62 2.54
C LEU A 330 27.45 -9.51 3.24
N GLN A 331 26.22 -9.54 2.73
CA GLN A 331 25.17 -10.41 3.25
C GLN A 331 25.59 -11.90 3.17
N SER A 332 26.11 -12.36 2.04
CA SER A 332 26.52 -13.77 1.88
C SER A 332 27.60 -14.20 2.87
N MET A 333 28.46 -13.27 3.31
CA MET A 333 29.50 -13.51 4.31
C MET A 333 28.96 -13.69 5.72
N THR A 334 27.69 -13.34 6.00
CA THR A 334 27.06 -13.51 7.31
C THR A 334 27.09 -14.96 7.79
N LYS A 335 27.02 -15.91 6.85
CA LYS A 335 27.08 -17.35 7.15
C LYS A 335 28.48 -17.78 7.58
N GLU A 336 29.51 -17.33 6.87
CA GLU A 336 30.93 -17.65 7.14
C GLU A 336 31.40 -16.96 8.42
N ALA A 337 31.00 -15.70 8.62
CA ALA A 337 31.30 -14.91 9.80
C ALA A 337 30.55 -15.38 11.08
N GLY A 338 29.53 -16.25 10.94
CA GLY A 338 28.74 -16.74 12.06
C GLY A 338 27.88 -15.69 12.75
N VAL A 339 27.52 -14.60 12.03
CA VAL A 339 26.66 -13.52 12.55
C VAL A 339 25.52 -13.23 11.58
N PRO A 340 24.33 -12.82 12.07
CA PRO A 340 23.19 -12.58 11.20
C PRO A 340 23.25 -11.23 10.45
N LEU A 341 24.02 -10.25 10.96
CA LEU A 341 24.14 -8.89 10.43
C LEU A 341 25.60 -8.51 10.23
N LEU A 342 25.94 -8.02 9.05
CA LEU A 342 27.24 -7.44 8.73
C LEU A 342 27.11 -6.02 8.18
N LEU A 343 28.00 -5.15 8.62
CA LEU A 343 28.14 -3.77 8.21
C LEU A 343 29.46 -3.60 7.46
N SER A 344 29.44 -2.89 6.32
CA SER A 344 30.68 -2.49 5.67
C SER A 344 31.40 -1.40 6.46
N LYS A 345 32.68 -1.21 6.21
CA LYS A 345 33.49 -0.14 6.84
C LYS A 345 32.91 1.25 6.54
N GLU A 346 32.47 1.49 5.32
CA GLU A 346 31.89 2.75 4.91
C GLU A 346 30.60 3.06 5.70
N PHE A 347 29.77 2.05 5.94
CA PHE A 347 28.56 2.19 6.75
C PHE A 347 28.91 2.36 8.23
N ALA A 348 29.80 1.51 8.75
CA ALA A 348 30.17 1.49 10.16
C ALA A 348 30.82 2.80 10.64
N SER A 349 31.52 3.54 9.72
CA SER A 349 32.13 4.83 10.05
C SER A 349 31.13 5.93 10.41
N HIS A 350 29.84 5.76 10.07
CA HIS A 350 28.76 6.70 10.39
C HIS A 350 27.95 6.28 11.63
N ILE A 351 28.24 5.12 12.22
CA ILE A 351 27.54 4.59 13.40
C ILE A 351 28.27 4.97 14.67
N GLN A 352 27.58 5.57 15.63
CA GLN A 352 28.14 5.95 16.93
C GLN A 352 27.99 4.86 17.99
N ARG A 353 27.18 3.84 17.72
CA ARG A 353 26.96 2.71 18.65
C ARG A 353 28.16 1.78 18.67
N PRO A 354 28.39 1.05 19.77
CA PRO A 354 29.44 0.06 19.86
C PRO A 354 29.30 -1.01 18.78
N LEU A 355 30.35 -1.14 17.96
CA LEU A 355 30.47 -2.14 16.91
C LEU A 355 31.68 -3.01 17.17
N ARG A 356 31.58 -4.30 16.87
CA ARG A 356 32.68 -5.25 16.92
C ARG A 356 33.20 -5.51 15.50
N SER A 357 34.51 -5.36 15.29
CA SER A 357 35.14 -5.82 14.04
C SER A 357 35.13 -7.36 14.00
N ILE A 358 34.70 -7.90 12.89
CA ILE A 358 34.72 -9.35 12.61
C ILE A 358 36.03 -9.75 11.92
N GLY A 359 36.78 -8.77 11.43
CA GLY A 359 38.04 -8.98 10.68
C GLY A 359 37.96 -8.56 9.24
N HIS A 360 38.95 -8.98 8.46
CA HIS A 360 39.10 -8.65 7.06
C HIS A 360 38.78 -9.86 6.19
N PHE A 361 37.97 -9.66 5.17
CA PHE A 361 37.52 -10.70 4.26
C PHE A 361 37.69 -10.27 2.81
N ASP A 362 38.09 -11.21 1.95
CA ASP A 362 38.14 -10.99 0.52
C ASP A 362 36.75 -11.16 -0.10
N LEU A 363 36.21 -10.08 -0.62
CA LEU A 363 34.94 -10.11 -1.37
C LEU A 363 35.22 -10.30 -2.86
N ARG A 364 34.63 -11.31 -3.48
CA ARG A 364 34.82 -11.61 -4.91
C ARG A 364 34.59 -10.37 -5.77
N GLY A 365 35.63 -9.91 -6.50
CA GLY A 365 35.56 -8.75 -7.41
C GLY A 365 35.45 -7.39 -6.70
N VAL A 366 35.85 -7.32 -5.43
CA VAL A 366 36.14 -6.06 -4.70
C VAL A 366 37.63 -6.04 -4.45
N SER A 367 38.27 -4.91 -4.70
CA SER A 367 39.72 -4.78 -4.54
C SER A 367 40.11 -4.75 -3.07
N GLY A 368 41.01 -5.66 -2.69
CA GLY A 368 41.59 -5.78 -1.34
C GLY A 368 40.63 -6.29 -0.26
N PRO A 369 41.21 -6.73 0.88
CA PRO A 369 40.43 -7.21 2.01
C PRO A 369 39.52 -6.12 2.57
N GLN A 370 38.26 -6.46 2.86
CA GLN A 370 37.26 -5.56 3.40
C GLN A 370 37.05 -5.83 4.89
N GLU A 371 37.22 -4.81 5.69
CA GLU A 371 36.91 -4.90 7.13
C GLU A 371 35.40 -4.86 7.34
N MET A 372 34.87 -5.83 8.12
CA MET A 372 33.45 -5.97 8.40
C MET A 372 33.16 -5.82 9.87
N PHE A 373 31.98 -5.32 10.16
CA PHE A 373 31.54 -5.03 11.52
C PHE A 373 30.17 -5.66 11.80
N THR A 374 29.87 -5.86 13.08
CA THR A 374 28.56 -6.24 13.59
C THR A 374 28.28 -5.47 14.88
N PRO A 375 27.01 -5.23 15.27
CA PRO A 375 26.72 -4.68 16.60
C PRO A 375 27.30 -5.54 17.72
N GLU A 376 27.76 -4.92 18.81
CA GLU A 376 28.32 -5.68 19.98
C GLU A 376 27.25 -6.48 20.72
N LYS A 377 26.01 -5.95 20.78
CA LYS A 377 24.89 -6.67 21.40
C LYS A 377 24.32 -7.68 20.42
N GLU A 378 24.02 -8.88 20.89
CA GLU A 378 23.30 -9.90 20.14
C GLU A 378 21.93 -9.36 19.67
N LEU A 379 21.58 -9.73 18.44
CA LEU A 379 20.32 -9.36 17.77
C LEU A 379 19.20 -10.33 18.14
#